data_fd23f625672b2c16367dc8e29080b502
#
_entry.id   fd23f625672b2c16367dc8e29080b502
#
_cell.length_a   1.000
_cell.length_b   1.000
_cell.length_c   1.000
_cell.angle_alpha   90.00
_cell.angle_beta   90.00
_cell.angle_gamma   90.00
#
_symmetry.space_group_name_H-M   'P 1'
#
loop_
_entity.id
_entity.type
_entity.pdbx_description
1 polymer ?
#
loop_
_entity_poly.entity_id
_entity_poly.type
_entity_poly.pdbx_seq_one_letter_code
_entity_poly.pdbx_strand_id
1 'polypeptide(L)'
;IVHAADATGRAVEDSLLAEAQRRPRLTVFEDHLAVDLLIREKLNLPGSGCVGAYVLNTLTEQVETFQATHTVLATGGASKVYLYTSNPDGATGDGIAMGWRGGCRVANMEFNQFHPTGMVWPPSVKGILVTEGVRGEGGRCLCKWGFCCKPYEYCHYEKN
;
A
#
# COMPACT_ATOMS: atom_id res chain seq x y z
N ILE A 1 -8.08 20.17 10.60
CA ILE A 1 -7.45 18.95 10.06
C ILE A 1 -6.19 18.69 10.87
N VAL A 2 -6.05 17.49 11.42
CA VAL A 2 -4.85 17.08 12.17
C VAL A 2 -3.74 16.81 11.15
N HIS A 3 -2.58 17.40 11.36
CA HIS A 3 -1.41 17.21 10.48
C HIS A 3 -0.10 17.40 11.26
N ALA A 4 0.97 16.84 10.76
CA ALA A 4 2.34 17.00 11.24
C ALA A 4 3.25 17.40 10.06
N ALA A 5 2.95 18.56 9.46
CA ALA A 5 3.60 19.07 8.25
C ALA A 5 3.70 17.95 7.17
N ASP A 6 4.87 17.76 6.58
CA ASP A 6 5.09 16.74 5.54
C ASP A 6 5.24 15.31 6.11
N ALA A 7 5.30 15.15 7.42
CA ALA A 7 5.49 13.86 8.09
C ALA A 7 4.19 13.26 8.65
N THR A 8 3.02 13.75 8.21
CA THR A 8 1.73 13.34 8.79
C THR A 8 1.51 11.82 8.72
N GLY A 9 1.81 11.19 7.59
CA GLY A 9 1.66 9.74 7.45
C GLY A 9 2.49 8.97 8.48
N ARG A 10 3.77 9.30 8.59
CA ARG A 10 4.68 8.70 9.56
C ARG A 10 4.24 8.94 11.00
N ALA A 11 3.83 10.16 11.34
CA ALA A 11 3.36 10.48 12.70
C ALA A 11 2.11 9.70 13.11
N VAL A 12 1.20 9.44 12.15
CA VAL A 12 0.03 8.59 12.38
C VAL A 12 0.45 7.14 12.58
N GLU A 13 1.33 6.62 11.73
CA GLU A 13 1.84 5.25 11.82
C GLU A 13 2.55 5.01 13.15
N ASP A 14 3.52 5.87 13.53
CA ASP A 14 4.25 5.77 14.80
C ASP A 14 3.30 5.79 16.00
N SER A 15 2.28 6.65 15.97
CA SER A 15 1.29 6.75 17.04
C SER A 15 0.42 5.49 17.15
N LEU A 16 -0.01 4.92 16.03
CA LEU A 16 -0.81 3.70 16.00
C LEU A 16 0.00 2.48 16.44
N LEU A 17 1.25 2.36 15.99
CA LEU A 17 2.14 1.27 16.41
C LEU A 17 2.44 1.33 17.91
N ALA A 18 2.74 2.52 18.44
CA ALA A 18 2.96 2.70 19.87
C ALA A 18 1.72 2.32 20.70
N GLU A 19 0.52 2.66 20.22
CA GLU A 19 -0.71 2.28 20.91
C GLU A 19 -0.99 0.78 20.76
N ALA A 20 -0.74 0.18 19.61
CA ALA A 20 -0.88 -1.25 19.39
C ALA A 20 -0.03 -2.06 20.37
N GLN A 21 1.23 -1.67 20.57
CA GLN A 21 2.16 -2.32 21.49
C GLN A 21 1.72 -2.24 22.97
N ARG A 22 0.90 -1.22 23.34
CA ARG A 22 0.34 -1.07 24.69
C ARG A 22 -0.88 -1.94 24.94
N ARG A 23 -1.48 -2.52 23.89
CA ARG A 23 -2.72 -3.28 24.01
C ARG A 23 -2.44 -4.76 24.32
N PRO A 24 -2.79 -5.26 25.52
CA PRO A 24 -2.43 -6.63 25.92
C PRO A 24 -3.17 -7.73 25.13
N ARG A 25 -4.24 -7.35 24.39
CA ARG A 25 -5.03 -8.28 23.57
C ARG A 25 -4.69 -8.20 22.08
N LEU A 26 -3.65 -7.44 21.71
CA LEU A 26 -3.21 -7.29 20.34
C LEU A 26 -1.82 -7.87 20.20
N THR A 27 -1.65 -8.75 19.25
CA THR A 27 -0.34 -9.33 18.90
C THR A 27 0.02 -8.88 17.49
N VAL A 28 1.20 -8.32 17.33
CA VAL A 28 1.78 -7.97 16.04
C VAL A 28 2.77 -9.06 15.66
N PHE A 29 2.59 -9.65 14.51
CA PHE A 29 3.48 -10.65 13.94
C PHE A 29 4.30 -9.98 12.84
N GLU A 30 5.54 -9.63 13.14
CA GLU A 30 6.51 -9.17 12.15
C GLU A 30 7.11 -10.37 11.41
N ASP A 31 7.72 -10.15 10.25
CA ASP A 31 8.30 -11.21 9.41
C ASP A 31 7.32 -12.34 9.05
N HIS A 32 6.05 -11.99 8.92
CA HIS A 32 4.98 -12.91 8.55
C HIS A 32 4.27 -12.42 7.28
N LEU A 33 4.22 -13.29 6.28
CA LEU A 33 3.62 -13.03 4.97
C LEU A 33 2.33 -13.85 4.82
N ALA A 34 1.19 -13.18 4.62
CA ALA A 34 -0.04 -13.88 4.30
C ALA A 34 0.04 -14.51 2.89
N VAL A 35 -0.18 -15.80 2.80
CA VAL A 35 -0.09 -16.57 1.55
C VAL A 35 -1.44 -16.70 0.86
N ASP A 36 -2.46 -17.14 1.61
CA ASP A 36 -3.84 -17.23 1.12
C ASP A 36 -4.84 -17.30 2.29
N LEU A 37 -6.12 -17.14 1.96
CA LEU A 37 -7.21 -17.25 2.92
C LEU A 37 -7.64 -18.70 3.12
N LEU A 38 -8.02 -19.02 4.35
CA LEU A 38 -8.68 -20.29 4.70
C LEU A 38 -10.17 -20.17 4.43
N ILE A 39 -10.62 -20.71 3.31
CA ILE A 39 -12.02 -20.66 2.89
C ILE A 39 -12.67 -22.01 3.15
N ARG A 40 -13.79 -22.02 3.87
CA ARG A 40 -14.49 -23.24 4.30
C ARG A 40 -14.78 -24.19 3.14
N GLU A 41 -15.32 -23.64 2.05
CA GLU A 41 -15.69 -24.42 0.87
C GLU A 41 -14.48 -25.10 0.22
N LYS A 42 -13.34 -24.41 0.18
CA LYS A 42 -12.09 -24.98 -0.35
C LYS A 42 -11.49 -26.05 0.55
N LEU A 43 -11.76 -25.96 1.85
CA LEU A 43 -11.29 -26.91 2.86
C LEU A 43 -12.26 -28.07 3.10
N ASN A 44 -13.37 -28.14 2.34
CA ASN A 44 -14.46 -29.09 2.54
C ASN A 44 -15.03 -29.06 3.96
N LEU A 45 -15.04 -27.88 4.60
CA LEU A 45 -15.64 -27.65 5.89
C LEU A 45 -17.11 -27.22 5.76
N PRO A 46 -17.97 -27.58 6.72
CA PRO A 46 -19.38 -27.19 6.68
C PRO A 46 -19.55 -25.68 6.82
N GLY A 47 -20.52 -25.13 6.06
CA GLY A 47 -20.80 -23.68 6.01
C GLY A 47 -19.96 -22.96 4.97
N SER A 48 -20.04 -21.63 4.95
CA SER A 48 -19.37 -20.78 3.99
C SER A 48 -18.52 -19.72 4.69
N GLY A 49 -17.55 -19.16 3.96
CA GLY A 49 -16.77 -18.00 4.38
C GLY A 49 -15.34 -18.30 4.83
N CYS A 50 -14.67 -17.25 5.26
CA CYS A 50 -13.27 -17.28 5.68
C CYS A 50 -13.15 -17.65 7.16
N VAL A 51 -12.20 -18.50 7.49
CA VAL A 51 -11.90 -18.95 8.86
C VAL A 51 -10.47 -18.69 9.29
N GLY A 52 -9.73 -17.88 8.52
CA GLY A 52 -8.37 -17.49 8.82
C GLY A 52 -7.51 -17.33 7.58
N ALA A 53 -6.20 -17.52 7.75
CA ALA A 53 -5.23 -17.41 6.69
C ALA A 53 -4.07 -18.40 6.87
N TYR A 54 -3.46 -18.77 5.75
CA TYR A 54 -2.12 -19.34 5.73
C TYR A 54 -1.11 -18.20 5.76
N VAL A 55 -0.14 -18.30 6.64
CA VAL A 55 0.87 -17.27 6.86
C VAL A 55 2.24 -17.92 6.86
N LEU A 56 3.12 -17.42 6.02
CA LEU A 56 4.53 -17.83 6.00
C LEU A 56 5.29 -17.03 7.05
N ASN A 57 5.88 -17.71 7.99
CA ASN A 57 6.88 -17.14 8.85
C ASN A 57 8.21 -17.13 8.07
N THR A 58 8.69 -15.94 7.71
CA THR A 58 9.86 -15.80 6.83
C THR A 58 11.18 -16.12 7.53
N LEU A 59 11.20 -16.14 8.88
CA LEU A 59 12.38 -16.49 9.65
C LEU A 59 12.58 -18.01 9.76
N THR A 60 11.46 -18.73 9.90
CA THR A 60 11.49 -20.21 10.05
C THR A 60 11.23 -20.92 8.73
N GLU A 61 10.81 -20.19 7.68
CA GLU A 61 10.38 -20.73 6.38
C GLU A 61 9.22 -21.73 6.49
N GLN A 62 8.44 -21.65 7.57
CA GLN A 62 7.29 -22.52 7.80
C GLN A 62 5.98 -21.79 7.50
N VAL A 63 5.05 -22.52 6.89
CA VAL A 63 3.68 -22.00 6.71
C VAL A 63 2.85 -22.38 7.93
N GLU A 64 2.31 -21.38 8.58
CA GLU A 64 1.48 -21.49 9.77
C GLU A 64 0.02 -21.24 9.42
N THR A 65 -0.89 -21.80 10.21
CA THR A 65 -2.33 -21.62 10.07
C THR A 65 -2.84 -20.71 11.16
N PHE A 66 -3.29 -19.52 10.77
CA PHE A 66 -3.94 -18.57 11.66
C PHE A 66 -5.45 -18.72 11.55
N GLN A 67 -6.08 -19.28 12.58
CA GLN A 67 -7.53 -19.40 12.65
C GLN A 67 -8.15 -18.14 13.26
N ALA A 68 -9.22 -17.65 12.63
CA ALA A 68 -9.91 -16.44 13.06
C ALA A 68 -11.40 -16.51 12.71
N THR A 69 -12.22 -15.97 13.59
CA THR A 69 -13.66 -15.77 13.35
C THR A 69 -13.90 -14.69 12.29
N HIS A 70 -13.04 -13.68 12.27
CA HIS A 70 -13.07 -12.57 11.33
C HIS A 70 -11.67 -12.31 10.79
N THR A 71 -11.56 -12.13 9.50
CA THR A 71 -10.30 -11.79 8.83
C THR A 71 -10.47 -10.47 8.08
N VAL A 72 -9.60 -9.50 8.36
CA VAL A 72 -9.58 -8.20 7.69
C VAL A 72 -8.38 -8.13 6.78
N LEU A 73 -8.60 -7.90 5.50
CA LEU A 73 -7.55 -7.61 4.52
C LEU A 73 -7.32 -6.09 4.49
N ALA A 74 -6.16 -5.65 4.94
CA ALA A 74 -5.75 -4.26 4.95
C ALA A 74 -4.34 -4.11 4.35
N THR A 75 -4.10 -4.77 3.23
CA THR A 75 -2.79 -5.02 2.61
C THR A 75 -2.33 -3.93 1.65
N GLY A 76 -3.05 -2.81 1.59
CA GLY A 76 -2.73 -1.71 0.68
C GLY A 76 -3.08 -2.03 -0.78
N GLY A 77 -2.42 -1.32 -1.69
CA GLY A 77 -2.73 -1.34 -3.12
C GLY A 77 -1.86 -2.28 -3.95
N ALA A 78 -1.90 -2.07 -5.27
CA ALA A 78 -1.26 -2.92 -6.27
C ALA A 78 -0.36 -2.12 -7.25
N SER A 79 0.11 -0.94 -6.86
CA SER A 79 0.81 -0.03 -7.77
C SER A 79 2.16 -0.58 -8.26
N LYS A 80 2.66 -1.65 -7.65
CA LYS A 80 3.88 -2.35 -8.09
C LYS A 80 3.70 -3.10 -9.43
N VAL A 81 2.48 -3.20 -9.93
CA VAL A 81 2.19 -3.68 -11.30
C VAL A 81 2.81 -2.75 -12.36
N TYR A 82 3.04 -1.49 -12.03
CA TYR A 82 3.69 -0.53 -12.93
C TYR A 82 5.21 -0.58 -12.78
N LEU A 83 5.90 -0.44 -13.90
CA LEU A 83 7.38 -0.43 -13.94
C LEU A 83 7.98 0.67 -13.07
N TYR A 84 7.31 1.82 -13.03
CA TYR A 84 7.67 2.95 -12.18
C TYR A 84 6.53 3.27 -11.24
N THR A 85 6.83 3.23 -9.96
CA THR A 85 5.86 3.51 -8.90
C THR A 85 6.55 4.21 -7.74
N SER A 86 5.82 5.08 -7.06
CA SER A 86 6.24 5.72 -5.81
C SER A 86 5.83 4.92 -4.58
N ASN A 87 5.08 3.83 -4.76
CA ASN A 87 4.67 2.97 -3.66
C ASN A 87 5.82 2.07 -3.19
N PRO A 88 5.80 1.62 -1.94
CA PRO A 88 6.76 0.66 -1.43
C PRO A 88 6.66 -0.69 -2.17
N ASP A 89 7.72 -1.47 -2.08
CA ASP A 89 7.83 -2.75 -2.80
C ASP A 89 6.75 -3.76 -2.40
N GLY A 90 6.18 -3.64 -1.21
CA GLY A 90 5.07 -4.47 -0.76
C GLY A 90 3.70 -4.16 -1.38
N ALA A 91 3.58 -3.10 -2.22
CA ALA A 91 2.31 -2.77 -2.89
C ALA A 91 2.08 -3.65 -4.13
N THR A 92 2.07 -4.96 -3.95
CA THR A 92 2.02 -6.00 -4.99
C THR A 92 0.60 -6.43 -5.35
N GLY A 93 -0.41 -6.07 -4.54
CA GLY A 93 -1.80 -6.45 -4.75
C GLY A 93 -2.17 -7.83 -4.22
N ASP A 94 -1.35 -8.43 -3.39
CA ASP A 94 -1.55 -9.78 -2.86
C ASP A 94 -2.88 -9.93 -2.12
N GLY A 95 -3.26 -8.93 -1.30
CA GLY A 95 -4.54 -8.95 -0.61
C GLY A 95 -5.75 -8.88 -1.54
N ILE A 96 -5.64 -8.14 -2.64
CA ILE A 96 -6.69 -8.09 -3.68
C ILE A 96 -6.81 -9.49 -4.31
N ALA A 97 -5.69 -10.11 -4.65
CA ALA A 97 -5.65 -11.44 -5.23
C ALA A 97 -6.21 -12.51 -4.27
N MET A 98 -5.80 -12.48 -2.99
CA MET A 98 -6.34 -13.37 -1.95
C MET A 98 -7.85 -13.18 -1.78
N GLY A 99 -8.32 -11.94 -1.74
CA GLY A 99 -9.75 -11.63 -1.64
C GLY A 99 -10.52 -12.20 -2.82
N TRP A 100 -10.04 -11.99 -4.04
CA TRP A 100 -10.67 -12.52 -5.25
C TRP A 100 -10.69 -14.05 -5.26
N ARG A 101 -9.56 -14.71 -4.95
CA ARG A 101 -9.50 -16.16 -4.81
C ARG A 101 -10.41 -16.68 -3.70
N GLY A 102 -10.61 -15.88 -2.65
CA GLY A 102 -11.52 -16.15 -1.54
C GLY A 102 -12.99 -15.97 -1.85
N GLY A 103 -13.34 -15.54 -3.08
CA GLY A 103 -14.72 -15.31 -3.50
C GLY A 103 -15.26 -13.90 -3.16
N CYS A 104 -14.41 -12.98 -2.72
CA CYS A 104 -14.81 -11.61 -2.49
C CYS A 104 -15.11 -10.90 -3.81
N ARG A 105 -16.07 -9.98 -3.78
CA ARG A 105 -16.28 -9.05 -4.90
C ARG A 105 -15.12 -8.06 -4.94
N VAL A 106 -14.50 -7.92 -6.10
CA VAL A 106 -13.55 -6.85 -6.39
C VAL A 106 -14.22 -5.83 -7.30
N ALA A 107 -13.94 -4.56 -7.08
CA ALA A 107 -14.55 -3.47 -7.84
C ALA A 107 -13.51 -2.39 -8.14
N ASN A 108 -13.80 -1.58 -9.16
CA ASN A 108 -13.00 -0.42 -9.53
C ASN A 108 -11.52 -0.76 -9.86
N MET A 109 -11.29 -1.96 -10.41
CA MET A 109 -9.94 -2.43 -10.75
C MET A 109 -9.30 -1.61 -11.87
N GLU A 110 -10.09 -0.87 -12.63
CA GLU A 110 -9.65 0.08 -13.65
C GLU A 110 -9.11 1.40 -13.07
N PHE A 111 -9.43 1.71 -11.81
CA PHE A 111 -9.00 2.95 -11.19
C PHE A 111 -7.62 2.83 -10.58
N ASN A 112 -6.72 3.67 -11.06
CA ASN A 112 -5.41 3.89 -10.48
C ASN A 112 -5.14 5.38 -10.39
N GLN A 113 -4.67 5.83 -9.23
CA GLN A 113 -4.31 7.23 -9.04
C GLN A 113 -2.82 7.42 -9.31
N PHE A 114 -2.51 8.12 -10.38
CA PHE A 114 -1.14 8.51 -10.71
C PHE A 114 -0.75 9.76 -9.92
N HIS A 115 0.44 9.73 -9.30
CA HIS A 115 0.98 10.89 -8.61
C HIS A 115 1.53 11.89 -9.64
N PRO A 116 1.03 13.14 -9.67
CA PRO A 116 1.36 14.08 -10.74
C PRO A 116 2.77 14.69 -10.61
N THR A 117 3.44 14.50 -9.49
CA THR A 117 4.69 15.18 -9.13
C THR A 117 5.81 14.21 -8.78
N GLY A 118 5.81 13.03 -9.38
CA GLY A 118 6.95 12.11 -9.30
C GLY A 118 8.12 12.61 -10.15
N MET A 119 9.32 12.69 -9.58
CA MET A 119 10.52 13.08 -10.30
C MET A 119 10.98 11.95 -11.20
N VAL A 120 11.29 12.28 -12.45
CA VAL A 120 11.78 11.31 -13.46
C VAL A 120 13.19 11.63 -13.93
N TRP A 121 13.64 12.85 -13.67
CA TRP A 121 14.97 13.33 -14.07
C TRP A 121 15.55 14.28 -12.99
N PRO A 122 16.85 14.28 -12.74
CA PRO A 122 17.86 13.33 -13.27
C PRO A 122 17.66 11.90 -12.74
N PRO A 123 18.31 10.87 -13.34
CA PRO A 123 18.10 9.47 -12.92
C PRO A 123 18.33 9.20 -11.44
N SER A 124 19.20 9.96 -10.79
CA SER A 124 19.50 9.86 -9.36
C SER A 124 18.32 10.21 -8.42
N VAL A 125 17.33 10.94 -8.92
CA VAL A 125 16.14 11.34 -8.13
C VAL A 125 14.85 10.68 -8.64
N LYS A 126 14.97 9.76 -9.59
CA LYS A 126 13.83 9.06 -10.16
C LYS A 126 13.06 8.28 -9.09
N GLY A 127 11.76 8.51 -9.04
CA GLY A 127 10.86 7.89 -8.06
C GLY A 127 10.68 8.71 -6.77
N ILE A 128 11.44 9.77 -6.56
CA ILE A 128 11.21 10.69 -5.45
C ILE A 128 9.96 11.52 -5.73
N LEU A 129 9.08 11.61 -4.74
CA LEU A 129 7.90 12.47 -4.81
C LEU A 129 8.26 13.89 -4.39
N VAL A 130 7.83 14.86 -5.18
CA VAL A 130 7.78 16.24 -4.73
C VAL A 130 6.52 16.42 -3.88
N THR A 131 6.70 16.81 -2.63
CA THR A 131 5.60 16.90 -1.67
C THR A 131 4.54 17.92 -2.08
N GLU A 132 3.31 17.75 -1.63
CA GLU A 132 2.25 18.74 -1.83
C GLU A 132 2.58 20.10 -1.21
N GLY A 133 3.41 20.13 -0.18
CA GLY A 133 3.91 21.38 0.43
C GLY A 133 4.51 22.31 -0.59
N VAL A 134 5.29 21.81 -1.55
CA VAL A 134 5.88 22.63 -2.61
C VAL A 134 4.81 23.32 -3.46
N ARG A 135 3.71 22.63 -3.77
CA ARG A 135 2.58 23.24 -4.49
C ARG A 135 1.82 24.24 -3.61
N GLY A 136 1.65 23.90 -2.32
CA GLY A 136 1.02 24.77 -1.33
C GLY A 136 1.76 26.10 -1.16
N GLU A 137 3.08 26.09 -1.28
CA GLU A 137 3.96 27.27 -1.24
C GLU A 137 4.07 27.98 -2.60
N GLY A 138 3.21 27.67 -3.55
CA GLY A 138 3.16 28.32 -4.86
C GLY A 138 4.10 27.74 -5.91
N GLY A 139 4.76 26.62 -5.64
CA GLY A 139 5.58 25.91 -6.62
C GLY A 139 4.76 25.45 -7.83
N ARG A 140 5.30 25.63 -9.02
CA ARG A 140 4.68 25.21 -10.28
C ARG A 140 5.50 24.09 -10.91
N CYS A 141 4.80 23.07 -11.41
CA CYS A 141 5.41 22.06 -12.22
C CYS A 141 5.47 22.55 -13.67
N LEU A 142 6.66 22.76 -14.19
CA LEU A 142 6.89 23.18 -15.56
C LEU A 142 7.51 22.01 -16.34
N CYS A 143 7.05 21.78 -17.53
CA CYS A 143 7.72 20.89 -18.49
C CYS A 143 8.12 21.70 -19.72
N LYS A 144 8.98 21.11 -20.54
CA LYS A 144 9.53 21.74 -21.76
C LYS A 144 8.43 22.31 -22.71
N TRP A 145 7.19 21.92 -22.53
CA TRP A 145 6.05 22.23 -23.38
C TRP A 145 4.92 23.01 -22.69
N GLY A 146 5.14 23.55 -21.48
CA GLY A 146 4.13 24.30 -20.72
C GLY A 146 3.62 23.53 -19.49
N PHE A 147 2.42 23.85 -19.00
CA PHE A 147 1.85 23.17 -17.84
C PHE A 147 1.73 21.66 -18.05
N CYS A 148 2.45 20.90 -17.26
CA CYS A 148 2.44 19.45 -17.36
C CYS A 148 1.21 18.86 -16.66
N CYS A 149 0.20 18.53 -17.45
CA CYS A 149 -0.93 17.71 -17.01
C CYS A 149 -0.83 16.27 -17.53
N LYS A 150 0.31 15.88 -18.14
CA LYS A 150 0.52 14.52 -18.65
C LYS A 150 1.48 13.76 -17.76
N PRO A 151 1.14 12.54 -17.32
CA PRO A 151 1.88 11.80 -16.31
C PRO A 151 3.25 11.24 -16.74
N TYR A 152 3.76 11.55 -17.93
CA TYR A 152 4.90 10.85 -18.50
C TYR A 152 6.03 11.71 -19.07
N GLU A 153 5.99 13.04 -18.94
CA GLU A 153 7.05 13.91 -19.48
C GLU A 153 7.67 14.81 -18.42
N TYR A 154 8.97 14.98 -18.51
CA TYR A 154 9.90 15.68 -17.64
C TYR A 154 9.38 16.96 -17.00
N CYS A 155 9.22 16.94 -15.68
CA CYS A 155 8.88 18.12 -14.90
C CYS A 155 10.15 18.72 -14.28
N HIS A 156 10.39 20.01 -14.53
CA HIS A 156 11.35 20.82 -13.79
C HIS A 156 10.57 21.71 -12.81
N TYR A 157 11.06 21.81 -11.59
CA TYR A 157 10.53 22.77 -10.61
C TYR A 157 11.38 24.02 -10.63
N GLU A 158 10.76 25.14 -10.94
CA GLU A 158 11.32 26.46 -10.74
C GLU A 158 10.58 27.15 -9.59
N LYS A 159 11.35 27.73 -8.68
CA LYS A 159 10.84 28.60 -7.62
C LYS A 159 10.98 30.03 -8.14
N ASN A 160 9.86 30.75 -8.31
CA ASN A 160 9.89 32.20 -8.48
C ASN A 160 10.19 32.90 -7.18
#